data_2d4a8febd4ac545f426c4a21f3815dda
#
_entry.id   2d4a8febd4ac545f426c4a21f3815dda
#
_cell.length_a   1.000
_cell.length_b   1.000
_cell.length_c   1.000
_cell.angle_alpha   90.00
_cell.angle_beta   90.00
_cell.angle_gamma   90.00
#
_symmetry.space_group_name_H-M   'P 1'
#
loop_
_entity.id
_entity.type
_entity.pdbx_description
1 polymer ?
#
loop_
_entity_poly.entity_id
_entity_poly.type
_entity_poly.pdbx_seq_one_letter_code
_entity_poly.pdbx_strand_id
1 'polypeptide(L)'
;MGRPKEHNEQTAVALLEAAEEIVGVAGLEGLSVRGLADGVGTTTRAVYSLFGSKDGLLVALGTRAFAMLGGAIAALPTTEDPVADLVEAGVAVFRWFAIGHPSLFRIGVQQTIGSPELARDFDAAAADAFVGLEARVARVAAAGLLGSRSVRDAACEFHALCEGLAAVELRGRMTPGEETRIWRDALAALIAGFALRPGQNARLRESDAGT
;
A
#
# COMPACT_ATOMS: atom_id res chain seq x y z
N MET A 1 13.61 -12.18 33.90
CA MET A 1 13.85 -13.09 32.75
C MET A 1 13.29 -12.46 31.46
N GLY A 2 13.76 -11.26 31.02
CA GLY A 2 13.28 -10.53 29.84
C GLY A 2 14.28 -10.42 28.69
N ARG A 3 15.55 -10.63 28.96
CA ARG A 3 16.67 -10.30 28.06
C ARG A 3 16.76 -11.08 26.72
N PRO A 4 16.41 -12.38 26.56
CA PRO A 4 16.52 -13.06 25.28
C PRO A 4 15.46 -12.65 24.25
N LYS A 5 14.24 -12.32 24.71
CA LYS A 5 13.10 -11.95 23.82
C LYS A 5 13.28 -10.55 23.24
N GLU A 6 13.62 -9.57 24.06
CA GLU A 6 13.93 -8.20 23.62
C GLU A 6 15.10 -8.14 22.64
N HIS A 7 16.16 -8.94 22.86
CA HIS A 7 17.29 -9.01 21.95
C HIS A 7 16.88 -9.61 20.58
N ASN A 8 16.00 -10.60 20.56
CA ASN A 8 15.48 -11.18 19.31
C ASN A 8 14.60 -10.20 18.54
N GLU A 9 13.76 -9.42 19.23
CA GLU A 9 12.92 -8.39 18.62
C GLU A 9 13.76 -7.26 18.00
N GLN A 10 14.77 -6.77 18.72
CA GLN A 10 15.70 -5.76 18.20
C GLN A 10 16.49 -6.27 16.98
N THR A 11 16.95 -7.53 17.03
CA THR A 11 17.65 -8.15 15.91
C THR A 11 16.73 -8.32 14.69
N ALA A 12 15.45 -8.69 14.91
CA ALA A 12 14.47 -8.81 13.81
C ALA A 12 14.22 -7.46 13.14
N VAL A 13 14.05 -6.38 13.91
CA VAL A 13 13.88 -5.03 13.39
C VAL A 13 15.10 -4.60 12.57
N ALA A 14 16.31 -4.76 13.10
CA ALA A 14 17.54 -4.40 12.40
C ALA A 14 17.73 -5.20 11.09
N LEU A 15 17.35 -6.49 11.08
CA LEU A 15 17.38 -7.33 9.88
C LEU A 15 16.36 -6.86 8.83
N LEU A 16 15.16 -6.47 9.24
CA LEU A 16 14.15 -5.94 8.32
C LEU A 16 14.57 -4.59 7.72
N GLU A 17 15.15 -3.70 8.52
CA GLU A 17 15.67 -2.41 8.04
C GLU A 17 16.81 -2.58 7.04
N ALA A 18 17.79 -3.42 7.36
CA ALA A 18 18.88 -3.72 6.44
C ALA A 18 18.40 -4.45 5.16
N ALA A 19 17.39 -5.32 5.26
CA ALA A 19 16.80 -5.99 4.11
C ALA A 19 16.07 -5.01 3.20
N GLU A 20 15.32 -4.05 3.76
CA GLU A 20 14.66 -2.96 3.02
C GLU A 20 15.69 -2.13 2.24
N GLU A 21 16.79 -1.75 2.89
CA GLU A 21 17.89 -0.99 2.26
C GLU A 21 18.54 -1.78 1.11
N ILE A 22 18.88 -3.06 1.34
CA ILE A 22 19.45 -3.93 0.30
C ILE A 22 18.51 -4.03 -0.91
N VAL A 23 17.20 -4.26 -0.67
CA VAL A 23 16.23 -4.35 -1.75
C VAL A 23 16.07 -3.00 -2.46
N GLY A 24 16.20 -1.89 -1.73
CA GLY A 24 16.18 -0.52 -2.30
C GLY A 24 17.28 -0.28 -3.32
N VAL A 25 18.48 -0.71 -3.00
CA VAL A 25 19.68 -0.47 -3.81
C VAL A 25 19.87 -1.52 -4.90
N ALA A 26 19.72 -2.79 -4.55
CA ALA A 26 20.10 -3.94 -5.40
C ALA A 26 18.90 -4.79 -5.86
N GLY A 27 17.68 -4.42 -5.52
CA GLY A 27 16.49 -5.21 -5.82
C GLY A 27 16.41 -6.50 -4.98
N LEU A 28 15.36 -7.29 -5.21
CA LEU A 28 15.18 -8.60 -4.55
C LEU A 28 16.29 -9.60 -4.88
N GLU A 29 16.89 -9.47 -6.05
CA GLU A 29 18.03 -10.29 -6.50
C GLU A 29 19.27 -10.08 -5.62
N GLY A 30 19.49 -8.83 -5.13
CA GLY A 30 20.59 -8.50 -4.23
C GLY A 30 20.40 -9.02 -2.80
N LEU A 31 19.19 -9.38 -2.40
CA LEU A 31 18.90 -9.85 -1.05
C LEU A 31 19.37 -11.29 -0.85
N SER A 32 20.46 -11.47 -0.10
CA SER A 32 20.96 -12.78 0.35
C SER A 32 20.95 -12.86 1.88
N VAL A 33 20.51 -14.03 2.40
CA VAL A 33 20.48 -14.26 3.87
C VAL A 33 21.86 -14.11 4.51
N ARG A 34 22.93 -14.52 3.81
CA ARG A 34 24.30 -14.38 4.30
C ARG A 34 24.74 -12.91 4.33
N GLY A 35 24.59 -12.18 3.23
CA GLY A 35 24.95 -10.77 3.17
C GLY A 35 24.17 -9.92 4.18
N LEU A 36 22.88 -10.23 4.36
CA LEU A 36 22.04 -9.60 5.37
C LEU A 36 22.55 -9.86 6.81
N ALA A 37 22.88 -11.12 7.14
CA ALA A 37 23.39 -11.50 8.45
C ALA A 37 24.75 -10.80 8.74
N ASP A 38 25.64 -10.80 7.76
CA ASP A 38 26.96 -10.17 7.84
C ASP A 38 26.82 -8.63 8.04
N GLY A 39 25.89 -7.98 7.32
CA GLY A 39 25.63 -6.55 7.40
C GLY A 39 25.10 -6.08 8.77
N VAL A 40 24.32 -6.92 9.45
CA VAL A 40 23.76 -6.62 10.79
C VAL A 40 24.65 -7.12 11.92
N GLY A 41 25.72 -7.87 11.61
CA GLY A 41 26.62 -8.45 12.62
C GLY A 41 26.01 -9.63 13.38
N THR A 42 25.14 -10.39 12.71
CA THR A 42 24.50 -11.60 13.25
C THR A 42 24.86 -12.83 12.45
N THR A 43 24.16 -13.95 12.66
CA THR A 43 24.41 -15.21 11.95
C THR A 43 23.25 -15.59 11.04
N THR A 44 23.52 -16.33 9.96
CA THR A 44 22.48 -16.90 9.10
C THR A 44 21.49 -17.78 9.89
N ARG A 45 21.99 -18.47 10.94
CA ARG A 45 21.14 -19.25 11.84
C ARG A 45 20.13 -18.39 12.58
N ALA A 46 20.53 -17.18 13.03
CA ALA A 46 19.63 -16.24 13.67
C ALA A 46 18.56 -15.75 12.69
N VAL A 47 18.92 -15.45 11.43
CA VAL A 47 17.95 -15.07 10.39
C VAL A 47 16.92 -16.19 10.16
N TYR A 48 17.38 -17.44 9.99
CA TYR A 48 16.47 -18.57 9.82
C TYR A 48 15.63 -18.86 11.08
N SER A 49 16.18 -18.63 12.27
CA SER A 49 15.41 -18.78 13.52
C SER A 49 14.28 -17.75 13.65
N LEU A 50 14.46 -16.53 13.10
CA LEU A 50 13.48 -15.45 13.17
C LEU A 50 12.44 -15.53 12.05
N PHE A 51 12.85 -15.86 10.84
CA PHE A 51 12.00 -15.75 9.65
C PHE A 51 11.74 -17.10 8.95
N GLY A 52 12.36 -18.18 9.40
CA GLY A 52 12.20 -19.53 8.82
C GLY A 52 12.89 -19.71 7.47
N SER A 53 12.68 -18.81 6.52
CA SER A 53 13.18 -18.88 5.16
C SER A 53 13.41 -17.47 4.57
N LYS A 54 13.96 -17.40 3.33
CA LYS A 54 14.02 -16.14 2.57
C LYS A 54 12.60 -15.63 2.26
N ASP A 55 11.68 -16.51 1.91
CA ASP A 55 10.27 -16.16 1.68
C ASP A 55 9.61 -15.64 2.96
N GLY A 56 9.89 -16.25 4.12
CA GLY A 56 9.42 -15.75 5.42
C GLY A 56 9.95 -14.36 5.76
N LEU A 57 11.19 -14.04 5.37
CA LEU A 57 11.73 -12.68 5.48
C LEU A 57 10.98 -11.69 4.55
N LEU A 58 10.65 -12.09 3.32
CA LEU A 58 9.87 -11.26 2.39
C LEU A 58 8.44 -11.02 2.90
N VAL A 59 7.81 -12.05 3.48
CA VAL A 59 6.50 -11.91 4.15
C VAL A 59 6.59 -10.95 5.32
N ALA A 60 7.62 -11.03 6.16
CA ALA A 60 7.81 -10.11 7.27
C ALA A 60 8.03 -8.66 6.79
N LEU A 61 8.75 -8.45 5.69
CA LEU A 61 8.89 -7.14 5.05
C LEU A 61 7.55 -6.61 4.53
N GLY A 62 6.77 -7.44 3.85
CA GLY A 62 5.43 -7.06 3.37
C GLY A 62 4.46 -6.76 4.51
N THR A 63 4.45 -7.59 5.56
CA THR A 63 3.65 -7.34 6.78
C THR A 63 4.02 -6.01 7.44
N ARG A 64 5.32 -5.68 7.52
CA ARG A 64 5.78 -4.37 7.98
C ARG A 64 5.24 -3.24 7.09
N ALA A 65 5.28 -3.40 5.77
CA ALA A 65 4.73 -2.44 4.82
C ALA A 65 3.23 -2.18 5.05
N PHE A 66 2.45 -3.25 5.19
CA PHE A 66 1.01 -3.14 5.46
C PHE A 66 0.72 -2.51 6.82
N ALA A 67 1.49 -2.84 7.86
CA ALA A 67 1.35 -2.21 9.18
C ALA A 67 1.66 -0.70 9.13
N MET A 68 2.68 -0.28 8.36
CA MET A 68 2.99 1.14 8.15
C MET A 68 1.83 1.87 7.44
N LEU A 69 1.30 1.29 6.35
CA LEU A 69 0.16 1.85 5.63
C LEU A 69 -1.09 1.95 6.51
N GLY A 70 -1.47 0.86 7.17
CA GLY A 70 -2.64 0.82 8.03
C GLY A 70 -2.53 1.80 9.21
N GLY A 71 -1.36 1.87 9.85
CA GLY A 71 -1.08 2.82 10.92
C GLY A 71 -1.14 4.27 10.46
N ALA A 72 -0.58 4.58 9.28
CA ALA A 72 -0.63 5.92 8.71
C ALA A 72 -2.06 6.33 8.31
N ILE A 73 -2.86 5.42 7.74
CA ILE A 73 -4.28 5.67 7.44
C ILE A 73 -5.07 5.94 8.74
N ALA A 74 -4.83 5.16 9.78
CA ALA A 74 -5.50 5.32 11.08
C ALA A 74 -5.14 6.64 11.77
N ALA A 75 -3.90 7.13 11.59
CA ALA A 75 -3.42 8.38 12.17
C ALA A 75 -3.93 9.64 11.44
N LEU A 76 -4.45 9.52 10.21
CA LEU A 76 -5.00 10.67 9.50
C LEU A 76 -6.22 11.24 10.22
N PRO A 77 -6.35 12.57 10.32
CA PRO A 77 -7.54 13.22 10.83
C PRO A 77 -8.81 12.78 10.07
N THR A 78 -9.91 12.83 10.77
CA THR A 78 -11.24 12.64 10.19
C THR A 78 -11.98 13.99 10.27
N THR A 79 -12.40 14.51 9.11
CA THR A 79 -13.11 15.78 9.00
C THR A 79 -14.59 15.57 8.63
N GLU A 80 -15.34 16.66 8.43
CA GLU A 80 -16.71 16.59 7.91
C GLU A 80 -16.76 16.32 6.41
N ASP A 81 -15.64 16.46 5.68
CA ASP A 81 -15.53 16.18 4.24
C ASP A 81 -14.91 14.79 3.97
N PRO A 82 -15.73 13.75 3.80
CA PRO A 82 -15.24 12.40 3.56
C PRO A 82 -14.50 12.24 2.21
N VAL A 83 -14.77 13.12 1.24
CA VAL A 83 -14.10 13.10 -0.06
C VAL A 83 -12.67 13.61 0.08
N ALA A 84 -12.50 14.77 0.73
CA ALA A 84 -11.20 15.32 1.02
C ALA A 84 -10.36 14.36 1.88
N ASP A 85 -10.96 13.74 2.91
CA ASP A 85 -10.29 12.75 3.77
C ASP A 85 -9.81 11.51 2.97
N LEU A 86 -10.59 11.05 1.99
CA LEU A 86 -10.20 9.92 1.14
C LEU A 86 -9.09 10.31 0.16
N VAL A 87 -9.14 11.51 -0.44
CA VAL A 87 -8.06 12.05 -1.28
C VAL A 87 -6.76 12.14 -0.48
N GLU A 88 -6.81 12.64 0.76
CA GLU A 88 -5.62 12.70 1.63
C GLU A 88 -5.09 11.31 1.99
N ALA A 89 -5.93 10.30 2.14
CA ALA A 89 -5.47 8.92 2.33
C ALA A 89 -4.62 8.44 1.13
N GLY A 90 -4.98 8.83 -0.08
CA GLY A 90 -4.17 8.53 -1.27
C GLY A 90 -2.87 9.33 -1.33
N VAL A 91 -2.92 10.63 -1.06
CA VAL A 91 -1.77 11.54 -1.24
C VAL A 91 -0.80 11.50 -0.06
N ALA A 92 -1.33 11.70 1.16
CA ALA A 92 -0.50 11.84 2.35
C ALA A 92 -0.06 10.49 2.93
N VAL A 93 -0.72 9.39 2.56
CA VAL A 93 -0.34 8.05 3.04
C VAL A 93 0.15 7.18 1.90
N PHE A 94 -0.70 6.84 0.92
CA PHE A 94 -0.31 5.85 -0.09
C PHE A 94 0.86 6.36 -0.95
N ARG A 95 0.76 7.58 -1.49
CA ARG A 95 1.85 8.18 -2.27
C ARG A 95 3.11 8.33 -1.42
N TRP A 96 2.99 8.90 -0.20
CA TRP A 96 4.12 9.04 0.72
C TRP A 96 4.82 7.70 0.95
N PHE A 97 4.06 6.65 1.22
CA PHE A 97 4.60 5.31 1.42
C PHE A 97 5.29 4.78 0.16
N ALA A 98 4.63 4.85 -1.00
CA ALA A 98 5.16 4.29 -2.25
C ALA A 98 6.46 4.98 -2.68
N ILE A 99 6.54 6.31 -2.52
CA ILE A 99 7.73 7.10 -2.92
C ILE A 99 8.83 7.04 -1.86
N GLY A 100 8.46 7.04 -0.57
CA GLY A 100 9.42 6.95 0.53
C GLY A 100 9.99 5.55 0.75
N HIS A 101 9.21 4.50 0.43
CA HIS A 101 9.55 3.09 0.64
C HIS A 101 9.33 2.24 -0.63
N PRO A 102 9.98 2.59 -1.76
CA PRO A 102 9.69 1.95 -3.06
C PRO A 102 9.95 0.45 -3.07
N SER A 103 10.85 -0.03 -2.23
CA SER A 103 11.16 -1.45 -2.07
C SER A 103 10.02 -2.22 -1.40
N LEU A 104 9.52 -1.68 -0.30
CA LEU A 104 8.37 -2.25 0.42
C LEU A 104 7.10 -2.18 -0.44
N PHE A 105 6.89 -1.08 -1.17
CA PHE A 105 5.79 -0.97 -2.12
C PHE A 105 5.84 -2.08 -3.17
N ARG A 106 7.01 -2.34 -3.78
CA ARG A 106 7.15 -3.44 -4.76
C ARG A 106 6.91 -4.81 -4.14
N ILE A 107 7.39 -5.05 -2.91
CA ILE A 107 7.14 -6.31 -2.21
C ILE A 107 5.64 -6.49 -1.96
N GLY A 108 4.95 -5.46 -1.47
CA GLY A 108 3.52 -5.54 -1.18
C GLY A 108 2.64 -5.76 -2.41
N VAL A 109 3.01 -5.18 -3.57
CA VAL A 109 2.18 -5.17 -4.78
C VAL A 109 2.58 -6.25 -5.79
N GLN A 110 3.89 -6.57 -5.91
CA GLN A 110 4.40 -7.38 -7.03
C GLN A 110 4.94 -8.75 -6.59
N GLN A 111 5.09 -8.98 -5.28
CA GLN A 111 5.70 -10.22 -4.80
C GLN A 111 4.72 -11.39 -4.84
N THR A 112 5.14 -12.48 -5.47
CA THR A 112 4.46 -13.77 -5.39
C THR A 112 5.13 -14.62 -4.31
N ILE A 113 4.38 -15.04 -3.31
CA ILE A 113 4.85 -15.89 -2.23
C ILE A 113 4.66 -17.35 -2.64
N GLY A 114 5.76 -18.09 -2.74
CA GLY A 114 5.75 -19.49 -3.21
C GLY A 114 5.13 -20.48 -2.21
N SER A 115 5.21 -20.21 -0.91
CA SER A 115 4.63 -21.05 0.13
C SER A 115 3.16 -20.70 0.38
N PRO A 116 2.21 -21.66 0.27
CA PRO A 116 0.79 -21.38 0.53
C PRO A 116 0.47 -20.95 1.96
N GLU A 117 1.29 -21.35 2.94
CA GLU A 117 1.15 -20.95 4.34
C GLU A 117 1.58 -19.48 4.53
N LEU A 118 2.76 -19.14 4.03
CA LEU A 118 3.27 -17.77 4.06
C LEU A 118 2.42 -16.81 3.24
N ALA A 119 1.84 -17.25 2.12
CA ALA A 119 0.91 -16.45 1.32
C ALA A 119 -0.32 -16.07 2.13
N ARG A 120 -0.88 -17.00 2.94
CA ARG A 120 -2.04 -16.69 3.79
C ARG A 120 -1.73 -15.63 4.85
N ASP A 121 -0.56 -15.68 5.48
CA ASP A 121 -0.15 -14.68 6.46
C ASP A 121 0.06 -13.31 5.82
N PHE A 122 0.64 -13.28 4.64
CA PHE A 122 0.82 -12.07 3.83
C PHE A 122 -0.53 -11.47 3.42
N ASP A 123 -1.46 -12.30 2.90
CA ASP A 123 -2.80 -11.88 2.49
C ASP A 123 -3.64 -11.39 3.69
N ALA A 124 -3.48 -12.02 4.85
CA ALA A 124 -4.13 -11.57 6.08
C ALA A 124 -3.65 -10.17 6.50
N ALA A 125 -2.35 -9.92 6.48
CA ALA A 125 -1.78 -8.61 6.80
C ALA A 125 -2.22 -7.53 5.78
N ALA A 126 -2.30 -7.89 4.49
CA ALA A 126 -2.83 -7.01 3.46
C ALA A 126 -4.31 -6.68 3.69
N ALA A 127 -5.12 -7.69 4.03
CA ALA A 127 -6.55 -7.51 4.33
C ALA A 127 -6.76 -6.60 5.55
N ASP A 128 -5.99 -6.77 6.62
CA ASP A 128 -6.06 -5.92 7.82
C ASP A 128 -5.73 -4.45 7.50
N ALA A 129 -4.70 -4.20 6.69
CA ALA A 129 -4.38 -2.84 6.24
C ALA A 129 -5.49 -2.23 5.38
N PHE A 130 -6.18 -3.06 4.57
CA PHE A 130 -7.26 -2.62 3.69
C PHE A 130 -8.52 -2.19 4.45
N VAL A 131 -8.77 -2.72 5.66
CA VAL A 131 -9.90 -2.34 6.52
C VAL A 131 -9.92 -0.83 6.81
N GLY A 132 -8.75 -0.22 7.03
CA GLY A 132 -8.64 1.23 7.24
C GLY A 132 -9.09 2.05 6.03
N LEU A 133 -8.77 1.60 4.82
CA LEU A 133 -9.24 2.22 3.58
C LEU A 133 -10.75 2.03 3.40
N GLU A 134 -11.27 0.81 3.62
CA GLU A 134 -12.71 0.53 3.54
C GLU A 134 -13.52 1.41 4.51
N ALA A 135 -13.00 1.65 5.72
CA ALA A 135 -13.65 2.55 6.68
C ALA A 135 -13.76 3.99 6.16
N ARG A 136 -12.75 4.50 5.46
CA ARG A 136 -12.81 5.83 4.83
C ARG A 136 -13.78 5.86 3.65
N VAL A 137 -13.78 4.85 2.81
CA VAL A 137 -14.75 4.72 1.71
C VAL A 137 -16.19 4.58 2.24
N ALA A 138 -16.40 3.89 3.36
CA ALA A 138 -17.71 3.78 4.00
C ALA A 138 -18.27 5.16 4.42
N ARG A 139 -17.42 6.13 4.78
CA ARG A 139 -17.87 7.50 5.06
C ARG A 139 -18.33 8.22 3.78
N VAL A 140 -17.67 7.98 2.65
CA VAL A 140 -18.13 8.48 1.33
C VAL A 140 -19.47 7.83 0.95
N ALA A 141 -19.65 6.53 1.27
CA ALA A 141 -20.93 5.83 1.10
C ALA A 141 -22.04 6.44 1.96
N ALA A 142 -21.76 6.73 3.24
CA ALA A 142 -22.71 7.36 4.16
C ALA A 142 -23.16 8.76 3.70
N ALA A 143 -22.30 9.47 2.96
CA ALA A 143 -22.63 10.73 2.30
C ALA A 143 -23.44 10.55 0.98
N GLY A 144 -23.76 9.31 0.58
CA GLY A 144 -24.53 9.03 -0.64
C GLY A 144 -23.74 9.15 -1.94
N LEU A 145 -22.40 9.15 -1.88
CA LEU A 145 -21.55 9.48 -3.02
C LEU A 145 -20.97 8.25 -3.77
N LEU A 146 -21.32 7.02 -3.39
CA LEU A 146 -20.86 5.82 -4.11
C LEU A 146 -21.81 5.35 -5.23
N GLY A 147 -22.99 5.97 -5.38
CA GLY A 147 -23.99 5.49 -6.34
C GLY A 147 -24.44 4.06 -6.01
N SER A 148 -24.23 3.13 -6.95
CA SER A 148 -24.57 1.71 -6.76
C SER A 148 -23.38 0.82 -6.39
N ARG A 149 -22.19 1.38 -6.19
CA ARG A 149 -20.98 0.62 -5.84
C ARG A 149 -21.02 0.14 -4.40
N SER A 150 -20.51 -1.06 -4.17
CA SER A 150 -20.19 -1.48 -2.80
C SER A 150 -18.98 -0.72 -2.24
N VAL A 151 -18.89 -0.62 -0.92
CA VAL A 151 -17.70 -0.04 -0.26
C VAL A 151 -16.43 -0.78 -0.70
N ARG A 152 -16.50 -2.11 -0.79
CA ARG A 152 -15.39 -2.96 -1.20
C ARG A 152 -14.93 -2.66 -2.63
N ASP A 153 -15.86 -2.55 -3.58
CA ASP A 153 -15.52 -2.28 -4.98
C ASP A 153 -14.90 -0.89 -5.14
N ALA A 154 -15.50 0.13 -4.52
CA ALA A 154 -14.96 1.49 -4.53
C ALA A 154 -13.57 1.58 -3.87
N ALA A 155 -13.33 0.84 -2.79
CA ALA A 155 -12.02 0.76 -2.16
C ALA A 155 -10.99 0.07 -3.07
N CYS A 156 -11.38 -1.00 -3.78
CA CYS A 156 -10.53 -1.65 -4.78
C CYS A 156 -10.21 -0.72 -5.96
N GLU A 157 -11.21 0.00 -6.51
CA GLU A 157 -11.01 0.97 -7.59
C GLU A 157 -10.04 2.09 -7.15
N PHE A 158 -10.22 2.62 -5.93
CA PHE A 158 -9.35 3.64 -5.37
C PHE A 158 -7.91 3.14 -5.18
N HIS A 159 -7.75 1.96 -4.61
CA HIS A 159 -6.45 1.32 -4.38
C HIS A 159 -5.72 1.07 -5.71
N ALA A 160 -6.40 0.51 -6.71
CA ALA A 160 -5.84 0.26 -8.02
C ALA A 160 -5.35 1.54 -8.72
N LEU A 161 -6.10 2.66 -8.56
CA LEU A 161 -5.65 3.96 -9.07
C LEU A 161 -4.39 4.43 -8.34
N CYS A 162 -4.33 4.31 -7.00
CA CYS A 162 -3.15 4.66 -6.21
C CYS A 162 -1.91 3.85 -6.64
N GLU A 163 -2.05 2.54 -6.85
CA GLU A 163 -0.97 1.70 -7.37
C GLU A 163 -0.49 2.15 -8.76
N GLY A 164 -1.44 2.43 -9.65
CA GLY A 164 -1.14 2.93 -11.00
C GLY A 164 -0.38 4.26 -10.97
N LEU A 165 -0.84 5.22 -10.16
CA LEU A 165 -0.19 6.52 -9.99
C LEU A 165 1.22 6.36 -9.39
N ALA A 166 1.38 5.56 -8.34
CA ALA A 166 2.69 5.28 -7.75
C ALA A 166 3.66 4.66 -8.75
N ALA A 167 3.19 3.68 -9.53
CA ALA A 167 4.02 3.05 -10.55
C ALA A 167 4.44 4.00 -11.68
N VAL A 168 3.60 4.97 -12.05
CA VAL A 168 3.93 6.01 -13.04
C VAL A 168 4.93 7.01 -12.47
N GLU A 169 4.73 7.47 -11.23
CA GLU A 169 5.62 8.41 -10.55
C GLU A 169 7.00 7.80 -10.31
N LEU A 170 7.08 6.56 -9.79
CA LEU A 170 8.35 5.85 -9.57
C LEU A 170 9.17 5.63 -10.85
N ARG A 171 8.52 5.60 -12.00
CA ARG A 171 9.18 5.55 -13.32
C ARG A 171 9.57 6.93 -13.86
N GLY A 172 9.36 8.02 -13.10
CA GLY A 172 9.65 9.38 -13.53
C GLY A 172 8.83 9.82 -14.76
N ARG A 173 7.58 9.33 -14.87
CA ARG A 173 6.73 9.63 -16.04
C ARG A 173 5.63 10.65 -15.76
N MET A 174 5.61 11.23 -14.57
CA MET A 174 4.77 12.39 -14.27
C MET A 174 5.50 13.69 -14.61
N THR A 175 4.75 14.78 -14.81
CA THR A 175 5.33 16.11 -14.99
C THR A 175 6.06 16.51 -13.71
N PRO A 176 7.37 16.83 -13.77
CA PRO A 176 8.15 17.21 -12.60
C PRO A 176 7.54 18.42 -11.87
N GLY A 177 7.39 18.28 -10.54
CA GLY A 177 6.81 19.31 -9.68
C GLY A 177 5.28 19.32 -9.62
N GLU A 178 4.60 18.54 -10.48
CA GLU A 178 3.14 18.47 -10.56
C GLU A 178 2.56 17.18 -9.94
N GLU A 179 3.41 16.31 -9.42
CA GLU A 179 3.04 14.95 -9.00
C GLU A 179 1.90 14.98 -7.99
N THR A 180 2.02 15.79 -6.94
CA THR A 180 0.98 15.91 -5.89
C THR A 180 -0.35 16.42 -6.45
N ARG A 181 -0.32 17.35 -7.39
CA ARG A 181 -1.52 17.86 -8.06
C ARG A 181 -2.17 16.77 -8.90
N ILE A 182 -1.37 16.03 -9.70
CA ILE A 182 -1.86 14.92 -10.54
C ILE A 182 -2.56 13.86 -9.67
N TRP A 183 -1.97 13.50 -8.53
CA TRP A 183 -2.59 12.58 -7.58
C TRP A 183 -3.93 13.09 -7.06
N ARG A 184 -3.98 14.35 -6.59
CA ARG A 184 -5.23 14.95 -6.07
C ARG A 184 -6.31 14.99 -7.13
N ASP A 185 -5.98 15.46 -8.33
CA ASP A 185 -6.94 15.60 -9.43
C ASP A 185 -7.47 14.21 -9.87
N ALA A 186 -6.60 13.21 -10.00
CA ALA A 186 -7.00 11.86 -10.40
C ALA A 186 -7.89 11.18 -9.37
N LEU A 187 -7.55 11.27 -8.08
CA LEU A 187 -8.34 10.70 -6.99
C LEU A 187 -9.69 11.40 -6.83
N ALA A 188 -9.71 12.73 -6.90
CA ALA A 188 -10.94 13.50 -6.86
C ALA A 188 -11.87 13.16 -8.04
N ALA A 189 -11.32 13.02 -9.25
CA ALA A 189 -12.07 12.63 -10.43
C ALA A 189 -12.66 11.20 -10.31
N LEU A 190 -11.89 10.25 -9.76
CA LEU A 190 -12.39 8.90 -9.49
C LEU A 190 -13.57 8.94 -8.51
N ILE A 191 -13.43 9.63 -7.37
CA ILE A 191 -14.46 9.70 -6.33
C ILE A 191 -15.70 10.41 -6.87
N ALA A 192 -15.56 11.49 -7.63
CA ALA A 192 -16.68 12.15 -8.29
C ALA A 192 -17.40 11.22 -9.28
N GLY A 193 -16.64 10.36 -9.96
CA GLY A 193 -17.17 9.32 -10.85
C GLY A 193 -17.95 8.22 -10.15
N PHE A 194 -17.76 8.00 -8.85
CA PHE A 194 -18.50 6.98 -8.08
C PHE A 194 -20.01 7.24 -8.05
N ALA A 195 -20.42 8.50 -7.96
CA ALA A 195 -21.84 8.88 -7.95
C ALA A 195 -22.53 8.64 -9.30
N LEU A 196 -21.78 8.51 -10.39
CA LEU A 196 -22.32 8.30 -11.73
C LEU A 196 -22.75 6.84 -11.92
N ARG A 197 -23.96 6.62 -12.38
CA ARG A 197 -24.41 5.27 -12.75
C ARG A 197 -23.70 4.82 -14.04
N PRO A 198 -23.23 3.54 -14.12
CA PRO A 198 -22.80 2.97 -15.38
C PRO A 198 -23.92 3.12 -16.44
N GLY A 199 -23.62 3.77 -17.57
CA GLY A 199 -24.56 4.00 -18.67
C GLY A 199 -25.31 5.34 -18.68
N GLN A 200 -25.18 6.21 -17.69
CA GLN A 200 -25.79 7.54 -17.71
C GLN A 200 -25.16 8.47 -18.76
N ASN A 201 -23.88 8.28 -19.09
CA ASN A 201 -23.16 9.04 -20.14
C ASN A 201 -23.66 8.75 -21.57
N ALA A 202 -24.34 7.64 -21.82
CA ALA A 202 -24.93 7.35 -23.12
C ALA A 202 -26.14 8.26 -23.39
N ARG A 203 -26.94 8.57 -22.38
CA ARG A 203 -28.14 9.41 -22.51
C ARG A 203 -27.85 10.90 -22.65
N LEU A 204 -26.73 11.40 -22.10
CA LEU A 204 -26.32 12.80 -22.27
C LEU A 204 -25.85 13.10 -23.70
N ARG A 205 -25.30 12.12 -24.41
CA ARG A 205 -24.89 12.26 -25.82
C ARG A 205 -26.08 12.21 -26.79
N GLU A 206 -27.16 11.51 -26.45
CA GLU A 206 -28.35 11.44 -27.27
C GLU A 206 -29.24 12.70 -27.17
N SER A 207 -29.20 13.43 -26.04
CA SER A 207 -29.93 14.69 -25.88
C SER A 207 -29.26 15.88 -26.60
N ASP A 208 -27.92 15.86 -26.79
CA ASP A 208 -27.20 16.92 -27.51
C ASP A 208 -27.17 16.72 -29.04
N ALA A 209 -27.54 15.54 -29.53
CA ALA A 209 -27.58 15.24 -30.96
C ALA A 209 -28.98 15.49 -31.60
N GLY A 210 -29.94 15.98 -30.81
CA GLY A 210 -31.35 16.18 -31.22
C GLY A 210 -31.80 17.65 -31.29
N THR A 211 -30.86 18.63 -31.39
CA THR A 211 -31.24 20.05 -31.54
C THR A 211 -30.71 20.63 -32.84
#